data_8a69e860509a0f96d84a0be420280447
#
_entry.id   8a69e860509a0f96d84a0be420280447
#
_cell.length_a   1.000
_cell.length_b   1.000
_cell.length_c   1.000
_cell.angle_alpha   90.00
_cell.angle_beta   90.00
_cell.angle_gamma   90.00
#
_symmetry.space_group_name_H-M   'P 1'
#
loop_
_entity.id
_entity.type
_entity.pdbx_description
1 polymer ?
#
loop_
_entity_poly.entity_id
_entity_poly.type
_entity_poly.pdbx_seq_one_letter_code
_entity_poly.pdbx_strand_id
1 'polypeptide(L)'
;AVLTGVVGEQLPPEWIIQYAGSVLGVIGKDKIYDIQSRYMEQHPHHIPLLFMADVIHGCRTIFPIPLGQACSFHPELVSEAASIAASEASSEGLRATFSPMIDVSRDPRWGRMMESFGEDPYVNGIMGKAMVDGYQQKDDAGIAACLKHFAGYGAVNAGREYNDVEISKRTFLEIGRAS
;
A
#
# COMPACT_ATOMS: atom_id res chain seq x y z
N ALA A 1 -11.25 -13.63 5.09
CA ALA A 1 -10.81 -13.78 3.70
C ALA A 1 -10.74 -12.41 3.02
N VAL A 2 -9.85 -12.26 2.06
CA VAL A 2 -9.74 -11.06 1.23
C VAL A 2 -10.44 -11.33 -0.09
N LEU A 3 -11.37 -10.47 -0.48
CA LEU A 3 -11.91 -10.46 -1.83
C LEU A 3 -10.96 -9.65 -2.72
N THR A 4 -10.30 -10.32 -3.63
CA THR A 4 -9.38 -9.68 -4.58
C THR A 4 -10.05 -9.49 -5.94
N GLY A 5 -9.71 -8.40 -6.57
CA GLY A 5 -10.10 -8.11 -7.93
C GLY A 5 -11.28 -7.16 -8.04
N VAL A 6 -11.45 -6.69 -9.24
CA VAL A 6 -12.67 -5.99 -9.64
C VAL A 6 -13.78 -7.01 -9.55
N VAL A 7 -14.36 -7.11 -8.37
CA VAL A 7 -15.67 -7.73 -8.29
C VAL A 7 -16.53 -6.79 -9.11
N GLY A 8 -16.95 -7.26 -10.26
CA GLY A 8 -17.93 -6.54 -11.05
C GLY A 8 -19.12 -6.15 -10.15
N GLU A 9 -20.09 -5.49 -10.68
CA GLU A 9 -21.28 -4.98 -9.98
C GLU A 9 -22.06 -6.03 -9.14
N GLN A 10 -21.58 -7.27 -9.09
CA GLN A 10 -22.19 -8.37 -8.35
C GLN A 10 -21.37 -8.75 -7.13
N LEU A 11 -22.04 -8.89 -6.00
CA LEU A 11 -21.45 -9.51 -4.81
C LEU A 11 -21.05 -10.96 -5.13
N PRO A 12 -19.94 -11.44 -4.56
CA PRO A 12 -19.56 -12.84 -4.67
C PRO A 12 -20.62 -13.76 -4.05
N PRO A 13 -20.57 -15.07 -4.34
CA PRO A 13 -21.49 -16.05 -3.77
C PRO A 13 -21.58 -15.96 -2.23
N GLU A 14 -22.74 -16.27 -1.67
CA GLU A 14 -23.02 -16.18 -0.22
C GLU A 14 -21.95 -16.83 0.67
N TRP A 15 -21.40 -17.97 0.26
CA TRP A 15 -20.37 -18.66 1.04
C TRP A 15 -19.06 -17.87 1.14
N ILE A 16 -18.73 -17.01 0.14
CA ILE A 16 -17.59 -16.10 0.21
C ILE A 16 -17.91 -14.93 1.12
N ILE A 17 -19.14 -14.41 1.06
CA ILE A 17 -19.58 -13.26 1.86
C ILE A 17 -19.40 -13.56 3.36
N GLN A 18 -19.75 -14.75 3.80
CA GLN A 18 -19.62 -15.16 5.21
C GLN A 18 -18.19 -15.13 5.75
N TYR A 19 -17.17 -15.24 4.88
CA TYR A 19 -15.76 -15.31 5.25
C TYR A 19 -14.92 -14.12 4.78
N ALA A 20 -15.50 -13.21 4.02
CA ALA A 20 -14.81 -12.03 3.57
C ALA A 20 -14.69 -11.00 4.70
N GLY A 21 -13.54 -10.33 4.78
CA GLY A 21 -13.29 -9.24 5.71
C GLY A 21 -12.78 -7.97 5.02
N SER A 22 -12.34 -8.11 3.76
CA SER A 22 -11.77 -6.99 3.02
C SER A 22 -11.92 -7.15 1.51
N VAL A 23 -11.82 -6.04 0.80
CA VAL A 23 -11.90 -5.95 -0.67
C VAL A 23 -10.73 -5.13 -1.17
N LEU A 24 -10.03 -5.66 -2.17
CA LEU A 24 -8.90 -4.99 -2.82
C LEU A 24 -9.28 -4.50 -4.21
N GLY A 25 -8.93 -3.25 -4.52
CA GLY A 25 -8.97 -2.71 -5.89
C GLY A 25 -10.31 -2.15 -6.33
N VAL A 26 -11.28 -2.02 -5.43
CA VAL A 26 -12.52 -1.29 -5.71
C VAL A 26 -12.38 0.14 -5.22
N ILE A 27 -12.56 1.09 -6.12
CA ILE A 27 -12.49 2.54 -5.86
C ILE A 27 -13.77 3.19 -6.33
N GLY A 28 -14.22 4.20 -5.61
CA GLY A 28 -15.41 4.98 -5.93
C GLY A 28 -16.48 4.91 -4.85
N LYS A 29 -16.77 6.06 -4.28
CA LYS A 29 -17.68 6.25 -3.14
C LYS A 29 -19.01 5.50 -3.30
N ASP A 30 -19.69 5.72 -4.42
CA ASP A 30 -21.03 5.15 -4.62
C ASP A 30 -20.99 3.62 -4.76
N LYS A 31 -19.98 3.12 -5.44
CA LYS A 31 -19.75 1.69 -5.63
C LYS A 31 -19.42 0.99 -4.32
N ILE A 32 -18.54 1.58 -3.54
CA ILE A 32 -18.16 1.06 -2.21
C ILE A 32 -19.37 1.07 -1.28
N TYR A 33 -20.15 2.14 -1.30
CA TYR A 33 -21.37 2.24 -0.49
C TYR A 33 -22.39 1.15 -0.83
N ASP A 34 -22.65 0.91 -2.12
CA ASP A 34 -23.56 -0.13 -2.57
C ASP A 34 -23.09 -1.54 -2.13
N ILE A 35 -21.82 -1.86 -2.38
CA ILE A 35 -21.24 -3.15 -1.97
C ILE A 35 -21.32 -3.31 -0.45
N GLN A 36 -20.94 -2.28 0.30
CA GLN A 36 -20.95 -2.32 1.77
C GLN A 36 -22.35 -2.52 2.32
N SER A 37 -23.33 -1.80 1.80
CA SER A 37 -24.72 -1.89 2.25
C SER A 37 -25.28 -3.31 2.04
N ARG A 38 -25.12 -3.85 0.83
CA ARG A 38 -25.58 -5.21 0.51
C ARG A 38 -24.83 -6.28 1.32
N TYR A 39 -23.53 -6.08 1.53
CA TYR A 39 -22.74 -6.99 2.37
C TYR A 39 -23.22 -6.98 3.82
N MET A 40 -23.44 -5.80 4.39
CA MET A 40 -23.91 -5.65 5.78
C MET A 40 -25.27 -6.28 6.02
N GLU A 41 -26.16 -6.26 5.02
CA GLU A 41 -27.46 -6.93 5.09
C GLU A 41 -27.35 -8.46 5.13
N GLN A 42 -26.36 -9.03 4.46
CA GLN A 42 -26.21 -10.48 4.27
C GLN A 42 -25.24 -11.11 5.27
N HIS A 43 -24.28 -10.35 5.79
CA HIS A 43 -23.24 -10.89 6.68
C HIS A 43 -23.80 -11.15 8.09
N PRO A 44 -23.64 -12.37 8.63
CA PRO A 44 -24.31 -12.78 9.88
C PRO A 44 -23.90 -11.97 11.11
N HIS A 45 -22.75 -11.33 11.09
CA HIS A 45 -22.23 -10.52 12.19
C HIS A 45 -22.30 -9.01 11.91
N HIS A 46 -22.76 -8.59 10.74
CA HIS A 46 -22.84 -7.18 10.35
C HIS A 46 -21.53 -6.40 10.54
N ILE A 47 -20.37 -7.05 10.31
CA ILE A 47 -19.06 -6.42 10.38
C ILE A 47 -18.73 -5.83 9.02
N PRO A 48 -18.40 -4.52 8.93
CA PRO A 48 -18.10 -3.89 7.64
C PRO A 48 -16.86 -4.49 6.95
N LEU A 49 -16.87 -4.51 5.63
CA LEU A 49 -15.69 -4.81 4.82
C LEU A 49 -14.65 -3.69 4.92
N LEU A 50 -13.39 -4.08 4.94
CA LEU A 50 -12.26 -3.16 4.78
C LEU A 50 -11.93 -3.01 3.30
N PHE A 51 -12.16 -1.83 2.72
CA PHE A 51 -11.79 -1.54 1.35
C PHE A 51 -10.36 -1.01 1.27
N MET A 52 -9.57 -1.60 0.37
CA MET A 52 -8.13 -1.37 0.24
C MET A 52 -7.74 -1.19 -1.23
N ALA A 53 -6.69 -0.41 -1.48
CA ALA A 53 -6.06 -0.29 -2.79
C ALA A 53 -4.58 0.06 -2.65
N ASP A 54 -3.82 -0.06 -3.75
CA ASP A 54 -2.48 0.50 -3.84
C ASP A 54 -2.58 2.02 -4.12
N VAL A 55 -2.14 2.82 -3.16
CA VAL A 55 -2.06 4.29 -3.27
C VAL A 55 -0.59 4.67 -3.09
N ILE A 56 0.27 4.21 -4.02
CA ILE A 56 1.74 4.24 -3.84
C ILE A 56 2.30 5.65 -4.02
N HIS A 57 1.79 6.40 -5.00
CA HIS A 57 2.23 7.78 -5.25
C HIS A 57 1.08 8.69 -5.69
N GLY A 58 -0.08 8.50 -5.09
CA GLY A 58 -1.28 9.29 -5.33
C GLY A 58 -2.53 8.45 -5.54
N CYS A 59 -3.68 9.08 -5.48
CA CYS A 59 -4.99 8.47 -5.74
C CYS A 59 -5.63 9.12 -6.96
N ARG A 60 -6.13 10.35 -6.85
CA ARG A 60 -6.57 11.19 -7.98
C ARG A 60 -5.43 12.09 -8.46
N THR A 61 -4.78 12.77 -7.52
CA THR A 61 -3.56 13.53 -7.78
C THR A 61 -2.38 12.57 -7.86
N ILE A 62 -1.66 12.59 -8.97
CA ILE A 62 -0.50 11.74 -9.20
C ILE A 62 0.76 12.52 -8.85
N PHE A 63 1.48 12.04 -7.85
CA PHE A 63 2.77 12.55 -7.41
C PHE A 63 3.92 11.81 -8.13
N PRO A 64 5.16 12.32 -8.06
CA PRO A 64 6.31 11.56 -8.52
C PRO A 64 6.37 10.17 -7.88
N ILE A 65 6.93 9.21 -8.59
CA ILE A 65 7.17 7.87 -8.06
C ILE A 65 8.03 7.94 -6.79
N PRO A 66 7.92 6.99 -5.85
CA PRO A 66 8.68 7.05 -4.58
C PRO A 66 10.18 7.24 -4.76
N LEU A 67 10.80 6.61 -5.76
CA LEU A 67 12.20 6.83 -6.09
C LEU A 67 12.48 8.31 -6.46
N GLY A 68 11.58 8.93 -7.22
CA GLY A 68 11.67 10.37 -7.54
C GLY A 68 11.43 11.26 -6.33
N GLN A 69 10.51 10.89 -5.45
CA GLN A 69 10.29 11.59 -4.18
C GLN A 69 11.55 11.53 -3.28
N ALA A 70 12.19 10.36 -3.21
CA ALA A 70 13.44 10.17 -2.45
C ALA A 70 14.58 11.08 -2.93
N CYS A 71 14.65 11.37 -4.23
CA CYS A 71 15.65 12.27 -4.80
C CYS A 71 15.53 13.73 -4.31
N SER A 72 14.39 14.09 -3.72
CA SER A 72 14.23 15.41 -3.10
C SER A 72 15.00 15.56 -1.78
N PHE A 73 15.29 14.45 -1.09
CA PHE A 73 15.80 14.41 0.27
C PHE A 73 14.96 15.22 1.29
N HIS A 74 13.67 15.43 1.00
CA HIS A 74 12.73 16.18 1.83
C HIS A 74 11.58 15.27 2.32
N PRO A 75 11.70 14.64 3.49
CA PRO A 75 10.64 13.78 4.05
C PRO A 75 9.30 14.49 4.23
N GLU A 76 9.33 15.80 4.49
CA GLU A 76 8.13 16.62 4.67
C GLU A 76 7.27 16.66 3.41
N LEU A 77 7.89 16.72 2.22
CA LEU A 77 7.16 16.67 0.95
C LEU A 77 6.54 15.30 0.70
N VAL A 78 7.22 14.23 1.13
CA VAL A 78 6.70 12.86 1.05
C VAL A 78 5.48 12.71 1.96
N SER A 79 5.55 13.23 3.18
CA SER A 79 4.43 13.22 4.14
C SER A 79 3.23 14.02 3.62
N GLU A 80 3.47 15.22 3.05
CA GLU A 80 2.41 16.05 2.48
C GLU A 80 1.73 15.36 1.28
N ALA A 81 2.50 14.80 0.36
CA ALA A 81 1.96 14.05 -0.79
C ALA A 81 1.12 12.84 -0.33
N ALA A 82 1.59 12.10 0.67
CA ALA A 82 0.87 10.98 1.25
C ALA A 82 -0.42 11.42 1.97
N SER A 83 -0.40 12.55 2.65
CA SER A 83 -1.58 13.14 3.31
C SER A 83 -2.68 13.51 2.30
N ILE A 84 -2.30 14.15 1.20
CA ILE A 84 -3.22 14.48 0.11
C ILE A 84 -3.80 13.19 -0.50
N ALA A 85 -2.94 12.22 -0.80
CA ALA A 85 -3.36 10.95 -1.36
C ALA A 85 -4.31 10.17 -0.42
N ALA A 86 -4.05 10.22 0.90
CA ALA A 86 -4.93 9.62 1.91
C ALA A 86 -6.30 10.28 1.96
N SER A 87 -6.35 11.60 1.94
CA SER A 87 -7.60 12.37 1.92
C SER A 87 -8.45 12.05 0.69
N GLU A 88 -7.82 11.98 -0.48
CA GLU A 88 -8.48 11.58 -1.71
C GLU A 88 -9.00 10.12 -1.62
N ALA A 89 -8.14 9.19 -1.21
CA ALA A 89 -8.49 7.78 -1.07
C ALA A 89 -9.62 7.55 -0.05
N SER A 90 -9.54 8.21 1.10
CA SER A 90 -10.59 8.17 2.13
C SER A 90 -11.92 8.70 1.60
N SER A 91 -11.91 9.76 0.80
CA SER A 91 -13.11 10.32 0.17
C SER A 91 -13.75 9.36 -0.84
N GLU A 92 -12.96 8.47 -1.43
CA GLU A 92 -13.43 7.40 -2.31
C GLU A 92 -13.91 6.14 -1.56
N GLY A 93 -13.81 6.13 -0.23
CA GLY A 93 -14.24 5.02 0.62
C GLY A 93 -13.15 4.02 0.99
N LEU A 94 -11.90 4.23 0.58
CA LEU A 94 -10.77 3.39 0.99
C LEU A 94 -10.39 3.66 2.45
N ARG A 95 -9.92 2.61 3.14
CA ARG A 95 -9.49 2.69 4.55
C ARG A 95 -8.10 2.12 4.79
N ALA A 96 -7.50 1.48 3.78
CA ALA A 96 -6.13 1.00 3.85
C ALA A 96 -5.45 1.04 2.48
N THR A 97 -4.14 1.23 2.49
CA THR A 97 -3.29 1.14 1.30
C THR A 97 -2.15 0.15 1.50
N PHE A 98 -1.72 -0.52 0.43
CA PHE A 98 -0.50 -1.35 0.42
C PHE A 98 0.73 -0.50 0.07
N SER A 99 0.95 0.54 0.86
CA SER A 99 2.04 1.49 0.77
C SER A 99 2.42 1.96 2.19
N PRO A 100 3.68 2.36 2.43
CA PRO A 100 4.80 2.46 1.50
C PRO A 100 5.49 1.13 1.19
N MET A 101 6.15 1.07 0.03
CA MET A 101 7.10 0.03 -0.30
C MET A 101 8.49 0.47 0.14
N ILE A 102 9.05 -0.22 1.13
CA ILE A 102 10.35 0.09 1.75
C ILE A 102 11.41 -0.96 1.43
N ASP A 103 11.20 -1.72 0.36
CA ASP A 103 12.18 -2.67 -0.13
C ASP A 103 13.45 -1.96 -0.57
N VAL A 104 14.57 -2.28 0.06
CA VAL A 104 15.89 -1.75 -0.32
C VAL A 104 16.32 -2.42 -1.61
N SER A 105 16.25 -1.69 -2.71
CA SER A 105 16.56 -2.19 -4.04
C SER A 105 17.90 -1.69 -4.53
N ARG A 106 18.78 -2.62 -4.93
CA ARG A 106 20.14 -2.32 -5.43
C ARG A 106 20.31 -2.57 -6.92
N ASP A 107 19.41 -3.33 -7.52
CA ASP A 107 19.48 -3.65 -8.94
C ASP A 107 18.48 -2.83 -9.74
N PRO A 108 18.92 -1.86 -10.54
CA PRO A 108 18.03 -0.97 -11.29
C PRO A 108 17.26 -1.69 -12.43
N ARG A 109 17.59 -2.95 -12.70
CA ARG A 109 16.84 -3.77 -13.66
C ARG A 109 15.53 -4.33 -13.08
N TRP A 110 15.38 -4.31 -11.75
CA TRP A 110 14.15 -4.74 -11.11
C TRP A 110 13.01 -3.76 -11.41
N GLY A 111 11.93 -4.25 -12.03
CA GLY A 111 10.83 -3.41 -12.51
C GLY A 111 10.09 -2.65 -11.41
N ARG A 112 10.17 -3.13 -10.15
CA ARG A 112 9.53 -2.47 -9.00
C ARG A 112 10.45 -1.51 -8.23
N MET A 113 11.67 -1.30 -8.70
CA MET A 113 12.58 -0.35 -8.07
C MET A 113 11.97 1.06 -7.95
N MET A 114 11.15 1.45 -8.91
CA MET A 114 10.45 2.73 -8.92
C MET A 114 9.49 2.94 -7.75
N GLU A 115 8.98 1.86 -7.14
CA GLU A 115 8.03 1.92 -6.05
C GLU A 115 8.69 2.14 -4.68
N SER A 116 10.01 1.94 -4.56
CA SER A 116 10.78 2.10 -3.33
C SER A 116 11.56 3.43 -3.31
N PHE A 117 12.18 3.73 -2.17
CA PHE A 117 12.98 4.94 -2.00
C PHE A 117 14.48 4.74 -2.33
N GLY A 118 14.83 3.63 -2.98
CA GLY A 118 16.17 3.36 -3.50
C GLY A 118 16.98 2.31 -2.73
N GLU A 119 18.32 2.45 -2.80
CA GLU A 119 19.24 1.43 -2.32
C GLU A 119 19.75 1.62 -0.89
N ASP A 120 19.48 2.78 -0.29
CA ASP A 120 19.95 3.12 1.04
C ASP A 120 18.89 2.80 2.11
N PRO A 121 19.20 1.93 3.11
CA PRO A 121 18.24 1.56 4.14
C PRO A 121 17.80 2.73 5.02
N TYR A 122 18.66 3.69 5.28
CA TYR A 122 18.36 4.86 6.09
C TYR A 122 17.37 5.79 5.38
N VAL A 123 17.61 6.07 4.10
CA VAL A 123 16.69 6.87 3.27
C VAL A 123 15.33 6.17 3.17
N ASN A 124 15.31 4.86 2.91
CA ASN A 124 14.05 4.08 2.89
C ASN A 124 13.29 4.20 4.22
N GLY A 125 13.99 4.09 5.35
CA GLY A 125 13.37 4.19 6.67
C GLY A 125 12.76 5.57 6.92
N ILE A 126 13.48 6.65 6.65
CA ILE A 126 12.99 8.03 6.87
C ILE A 126 11.84 8.38 5.93
N MET A 127 11.99 8.09 4.63
CA MET A 127 10.94 8.39 3.65
C MET A 127 9.70 7.51 3.86
N GLY A 128 9.90 6.23 4.19
CA GLY A 128 8.83 5.31 4.54
C GLY A 128 8.05 5.77 5.76
N LYS A 129 8.76 6.20 6.83
CA LYS A 129 8.11 6.78 8.01
C LYS A 129 7.31 8.03 7.66
N ALA A 130 7.88 8.94 6.89
CA ALA A 130 7.19 10.16 6.47
C ALA A 130 5.91 9.86 5.69
N MET A 131 5.96 8.85 4.80
CA MET A 131 4.79 8.41 4.04
C MET A 131 3.72 7.79 4.95
N VAL A 132 4.10 6.97 5.95
CA VAL A 132 3.18 6.43 6.95
C VAL A 132 2.53 7.55 7.76
N ASP A 133 3.32 8.51 8.24
CA ASP A 133 2.81 9.66 9.00
C ASP A 133 1.78 10.46 8.18
N GLY A 134 2.01 10.62 6.88
CA GLY A 134 1.08 11.28 5.96
C GLY A 134 -0.20 10.48 5.71
N TYR A 135 -0.09 9.17 5.48
CA TYR A 135 -1.28 8.32 5.30
C TYR A 135 -2.13 8.21 6.56
N GLN A 136 -1.50 8.07 7.72
CA GLN A 136 -2.16 7.87 9.01
C GLN A 136 -2.36 9.17 9.79
N GLN A 137 -2.62 10.26 9.08
CA GLN A 137 -2.92 11.55 9.72
C GLN A 137 -4.05 11.42 10.77
N LYS A 138 -4.05 12.33 11.75
CA LYS A 138 -4.88 12.19 12.96
C LYS A 138 -6.37 12.49 12.78
N ASP A 139 -6.77 12.91 11.60
CA ASP A 139 -8.16 13.20 11.27
C ASP A 139 -8.85 12.01 10.57
N ASP A 140 -10.15 12.16 10.33
CA ASP A 140 -10.97 11.13 9.65
C ASP A 140 -10.59 10.94 8.16
N ALA A 141 -9.69 11.73 7.62
CA ALA A 141 -9.19 11.63 6.26
C ALA A 141 -8.02 10.66 6.11
N GLY A 142 -7.45 10.18 7.21
CA GLY A 142 -6.39 9.18 7.20
C GLY A 142 -6.83 7.79 6.74
N ILE A 143 -5.88 7.03 6.20
CA ILE A 143 -6.03 5.62 5.86
C ILE A 143 -4.89 4.80 6.48
N ALA A 144 -5.14 3.53 6.78
CA ALA A 144 -4.11 2.64 7.31
C ALA A 144 -3.03 2.36 6.26
N ALA A 145 -1.77 2.55 6.64
CA ALA A 145 -0.62 2.19 5.82
C ALA A 145 -0.23 0.72 6.03
N CYS A 146 0.29 0.08 4.99
CA CYS A 146 0.84 -1.27 5.05
C CYS A 146 2.26 -1.26 4.49
N LEU A 147 3.23 -1.30 5.39
CA LEU A 147 4.64 -1.44 5.03
C LEU A 147 4.86 -2.76 4.29
N LYS A 148 5.53 -2.72 3.13
CA LYS A 148 5.79 -3.90 2.31
C LYS A 148 7.18 -3.87 1.70
N HIS A 149 7.78 -5.02 1.39
CA HIS A 149 7.39 -6.40 1.67
C HIS A 149 8.31 -6.98 2.74
N PHE A 150 7.79 -7.70 3.68
CA PHE A 150 8.61 -8.35 4.70
C PHE A 150 9.14 -9.69 4.15
N ALA A 151 10.49 -9.90 4.02
CA ALA A 151 11.56 -8.90 3.95
C ALA A 151 12.62 -9.40 2.96
N GLY A 152 13.38 -8.46 2.35
CA GLY A 152 14.42 -8.84 1.40
C GLY A 152 13.99 -8.93 -0.06
N TYR A 153 12.74 -8.65 -0.39
CA TYR A 153 12.18 -8.76 -1.74
C TYR A 153 12.92 -7.89 -2.76
N GLY A 154 13.44 -6.72 -2.38
CA GLY A 154 14.23 -5.86 -3.26
C GLY A 154 15.62 -6.39 -3.64
N ALA A 155 16.04 -7.52 -3.05
CA ALA A 155 17.34 -8.14 -3.31
C ALA A 155 17.26 -9.32 -4.30
N VAL A 156 16.26 -9.35 -5.17
CA VAL A 156 16.06 -10.40 -6.17
C VAL A 156 17.24 -10.55 -7.10
N ASN A 157 17.66 -11.78 -7.35
CA ASN A 157 18.80 -12.09 -8.21
C ASN A 157 18.59 -11.58 -9.64
N ALA A 158 19.58 -10.86 -10.14
CA ALA A 158 19.62 -10.28 -11.50
C ALA A 158 18.45 -9.30 -11.79
N GLY A 159 17.80 -8.73 -10.77
CA GLY A 159 16.64 -7.85 -10.92
C GLY A 159 15.40 -8.52 -11.51
N ARG A 160 15.33 -9.85 -11.47
CA ARG A 160 14.21 -10.60 -12.03
C ARG A 160 13.11 -10.74 -10.99
N GLU A 161 11.93 -10.25 -11.35
CA GLU A 161 10.75 -10.34 -10.50
C GLU A 161 10.46 -11.79 -10.08
N TYR A 162 10.17 -12.00 -8.81
CA TYR A 162 9.92 -13.30 -8.18
C TYR A 162 11.07 -14.32 -8.24
N ASN A 163 12.27 -13.88 -8.55
CA ASN A 163 13.44 -14.75 -8.50
C ASN A 163 13.93 -14.95 -7.07
N ASP A 164 14.85 -15.90 -6.88
CA ASP A 164 15.48 -16.15 -5.59
C ASP A 164 16.17 -14.91 -5.03
N VAL A 165 16.17 -14.79 -3.71
CA VAL A 165 16.88 -13.77 -2.96
C VAL A 165 18.07 -14.39 -2.26
N GLU A 166 19.28 -13.90 -2.57
CA GLU A 166 20.52 -14.36 -1.96
C GLU A 166 21.22 -13.19 -1.28
N ILE A 167 21.05 -13.10 0.04
CA ILE A 167 21.66 -12.05 0.87
C ILE A 167 22.29 -12.63 2.12
N SER A 168 23.39 -12.02 2.57
CA SER A 168 24.02 -12.40 3.83
C SER A 168 23.13 -12.02 5.01
N LYS A 169 23.28 -12.75 6.13
CA LYS A 169 22.57 -12.41 7.38
C LYS A 169 22.85 -10.96 7.82
N ARG A 170 24.06 -10.47 7.64
CA ARG A 170 24.41 -9.08 7.96
C ARG A 170 23.60 -8.10 7.10
N THR A 171 23.62 -8.28 5.79
CA THR A 171 22.87 -7.43 4.85
C THR A 171 21.37 -7.47 5.14
N PHE A 172 20.83 -8.67 5.45
CA PHE A 172 19.41 -8.82 5.81
C PHE A 172 19.05 -8.01 7.06
N LEU A 173 19.90 -8.00 8.09
CA LEU A 173 19.68 -7.20 9.30
C LEU A 173 19.80 -5.68 9.04
N GLU A 174 20.61 -5.27 8.09
CA GLU A 174 20.71 -3.87 7.66
C GLU A 174 19.46 -3.44 6.90
N ILE A 175 18.96 -4.27 5.99
CA ILE A 175 17.70 -4.05 5.25
C ILE A 175 16.51 -4.03 6.22
N GLY A 176 16.43 -4.95 7.15
CA GLY A 176 15.37 -5.02 8.14
C GLY A 176 15.30 -3.82 9.11
N ARG A 177 16.32 -2.97 9.15
CA ARG A 177 16.29 -1.71 9.89
C ARG A 177 15.50 -0.61 9.17
N ALA A 178 15.25 -0.76 7.88
CA ALA A 178 14.40 0.16 7.12
C ALA A 178 12.90 -0.13 7.34
N SER A 179 12.58 -1.35 7.72
CA SER A 179 11.22 -1.79 8.09
C SER A 179 11.04 -1.83 9.62
#